data_39d5dc79504323f5a34faf912990ffe4
#
_entry.id   39d5dc79504323f5a34faf912990ffe4
#
_cell.length_a   1.000
_cell.length_b   1.000
_cell.length_c   1.000
_cell.angle_alpha   90.00
_cell.angle_beta   90.00
_cell.angle_gamma   90.00
#
_symmetry.space_group_name_H-M   'P 1'
#
loop_
_entity.id
_entity.type
_entity.pdbx_description
1 polymer ?
#
loop_
_entity_poly.entity_id
_entity_poly.type
_entity_poly.pdbx_seq_one_letter_code
_entity_poly.pdbx_strand_id
1 'polypeptide(L)'
;MKPVRLPAAATLALPRWALYALGMLYILPGLIGRDPWKDDAGSFGIMWTMARGGLHDWLYPNIAGLAAHDEGPLAFWLGAICIKLFGWLLGDVLAARVSNIGIFVLGTMSLWYTAFHLGRRPEAQPLRLAFGGQPEPDDYGRTLADTAVLVYLGSLGLLLYSHETLAVTLQGSLIAYFLYRAVRYVESASVRNAALVGLALGALVLTRGPLSPIALVVALFLGARFFRLPSGATLRHMALASGVALLLTLVWVLPASIVQPYGQSPVPAWLAWNMSELSLPNWASISAFFRVGVWFFWPAWPFAGWAIWAWRRQQNLLHIVLPLTFLGALTLVILCDPSPENGELLKLLPPLALMAAFGLPTMKRGAINAIDWFSVMVLTTLAGLVWLFWIAKLTGWPARLAHNALKLVPGFTPEFGVVSFLVAAFGTVGWIVLVRWRVSRQPSVLWRAVVLSSSGLILLWVLLMTLFLPDLNYRRSYAGVAQAIAAKLPPNANCIDTNVSAAQRASFAYFGRLPFAGMEGGQCDYVLLLDSVRSRDKAAAAAERASDGADDKADKAGDKAADQAADKRALARRLDTGRATLLWEGRRAADRDERFRLYRRR
;
A
#
# COMPACT_ATOMS: atom_id res chain seq x y z
N MET A 1 -30.56 -3.70 -24.24
CA MET A 1 -31.05 -4.63 -23.19
C MET A 1 -30.00 -4.70 -22.08
N LYS A 2 -30.44 -4.68 -20.80
CA LYS A 2 -29.54 -4.87 -19.65
C LYS A 2 -28.96 -6.30 -19.70
N PRO A 3 -27.67 -6.53 -19.45
CA PRO A 3 -27.06 -7.86 -19.58
C PRO A 3 -27.34 -8.81 -18.41
N VAL A 4 -28.08 -8.36 -17.37
CA VAL A 4 -28.22 -9.08 -16.10
C VAL A 4 -29.64 -9.65 -15.94
N ARG A 5 -29.73 -10.96 -15.67
CA ARG A 5 -30.96 -11.67 -15.27
C ARG A 5 -30.66 -12.50 -14.03
N LEU A 6 -31.30 -12.16 -12.90
CA LEU A 6 -31.03 -12.82 -11.63
C LEU A 6 -32.33 -13.11 -10.88
N PRO A 7 -32.48 -14.31 -10.28
CA PRO A 7 -33.54 -14.58 -9.32
C PRO A 7 -33.19 -13.97 -7.95
N ALA A 8 -34.20 -13.70 -7.12
CA ALA A 8 -34.02 -13.18 -5.76
C ALA A 8 -33.10 -14.09 -4.90
N ALA A 9 -33.14 -15.39 -5.09
CA ALA A 9 -32.24 -16.33 -4.40
C ALA A 9 -30.75 -16.09 -4.66
N ALA A 10 -30.38 -15.38 -5.74
CA ALA A 10 -29.00 -15.03 -6.05
C ALA A 10 -28.48 -13.81 -5.25
N THR A 11 -29.33 -13.11 -4.52
CA THR A 11 -29.02 -11.87 -3.80
C THR A 11 -29.07 -12.02 -2.27
N LEU A 12 -28.85 -13.21 -1.78
CA LEU A 12 -28.65 -13.44 -0.35
C LEU A 12 -27.37 -12.71 0.11
N ALA A 13 -27.50 -11.80 1.07
CA ALA A 13 -26.36 -11.08 1.63
C ALA A 13 -25.42 -12.02 2.40
N LEU A 14 -24.14 -11.71 2.38
CA LEU A 14 -23.16 -12.40 3.23
C LEU A 14 -23.48 -12.08 4.71
N PRO A 15 -23.43 -13.07 5.63
CA PRO A 15 -23.61 -12.79 7.04
C PRO A 15 -22.61 -11.74 7.53
N ARG A 16 -23.04 -10.72 8.24
CA ARG A 16 -22.17 -9.61 8.70
C ARG A 16 -20.97 -10.10 9.51
N TRP A 17 -21.18 -11.11 10.36
CA TRP A 17 -20.08 -11.69 11.13
C TRP A 17 -18.98 -12.29 10.22
N ALA A 18 -19.34 -12.86 9.07
CA ALA A 18 -18.37 -13.43 8.13
C ALA A 18 -17.51 -12.34 7.47
N LEU A 19 -18.12 -11.20 7.10
CA LEU A 19 -17.38 -10.04 6.59
C LEU A 19 -16.41 -9.48 7.65
N TYR A 20 -16.86 -9.34 8.90
CA TYR A 20 -16.00 -8.87 9.99
C TYR A 20 -14.88 -9.87 10.30
N ALA A 21 -15.19 -11.17 10.33
CA ALA A 21 -14.19 -12.21 10.54
C ALA A 21 -13.13 -12.23 9.42
N LEU A 22 -13.55 -12.13 8.16
CA LEU A 22 -12.64 -12.02 7.02
C LEU A 22 -11.78 -10.75 7.10
N GLY A 23 -12.37 -9.61 7.44
CA GLY A 23 -11.64 -8.36 7.63
C GLY A 23 -10.61 -8.45 8.75
N MET A 24 -10.97 -9.06 9.89
CA MET A 24 -10.04 -9.30 11.00
C MET A 24 -8.91 -10.27 10.63
N LEU A 25 -9.24 -11.39 10.00
CA LEU A 25 -8.24 -12.36 9.52
C LEU A 25 -7.36 -11.78 8.42
N TYR A 26 -7.85 -10.79 7.70
CA TYR A 26 -7.07 -10.07 6.70
C TYR A 26 -6.07 -9.12 7.36
N ILE A 27 -6.53 -8.22 8.26
CA ILE A 27 -5.72 -7.10 8.72
C ILE A 27 -4.79 -7.44 9.91
N LEU A 28 -5.23 -8.25 10.88
CA LEU A 28 -4.45 -8.51 12.10
C LEU A 28 -3.14 -9.28 11.85
N PRO A 29 -3.12 -10.37 11.06
CA PRO A 29 -1.87 -11.01 10.68
C PRO A 29 -1.04 -10.08 9.78
N GLY A 30 0.22 -9.85 10.15
CA GLY A 30 1.10 -8.90 9.45
C GLY A 30 1.16 -7.50 10.06
N LEU A 31 0.24 -7.13 10.97
CA LEU A 31 0.43 -5.97 11.85
C LEU A 31 1.18 -6.35 13.13
N ILE A 32 0.82 -7.50 13.73
CA ILE A 32 1.34 -7.95 15.03
C ILE A 32 2.68 -8.68 14.82
N GLY A 33 3.70 -8.30 15.62
CA GLY A 33 4.99 -8.99 15.67
C GLY A 33 5.91 -8.78 14.45
N ARG A 34 5.49 -7.99 13.47
CA ARG A 34 6.30 -7.66 12.30
C ARG A 34 7.18 -6.44 12.58
N ASP A 35 8.49 -6.56 12.37
CA ASP A 35 9.39 -5.41 12.40
C ASP A 35 9.11 -4.46 11.21
N PRO A 36 9.39 -3.17 11.33
CA PRO A 36 9.40 -2.29 10.17
C PRO A 36 10.60 -2.61 9.28
N TRP A 37 10.36 -2.82 7.99
CA TRP A 37 11.39 -3.07 7.00
C TRP A 37 11.09 -2.39 5.67
N LYS A 38 12.10 -2.13 4.85
CA LYS A 38 12.00 -1.41 3.57
C LYS A 38 11.29 -0.05 3.74
N ASP A 39 10.38 0.27 2.85
CA ASP A 39 9.65 1.54 2.80
C ASP A 39 8.77 1.76 4.04
N ASP A 40 8.18 0.67 4.60
CA ASP A 40 7.47 0.70 5.89
C ASP A 40 8.35 1.23 7.04
N ALA A 41 9.66 0.90 7.02
CA ALA A 41 10.57 1.43 8.02
C ALA A 41 10.80 2.94 7.88
N GLY A 42 10.88 3.46 6.65
CA GLY A 42 11.00 4.88 6.38
C GLY A 42 9.79 5.66 6.91
N SER A 43 8.60 5.27 6.49
CA SER A 43 7.34 5.89 6.94
C SER A 43 7.14 5.78 8.44
N PHE A 44 7.40 4.61 9.04
CA PHE A 44 7.40 4.45 10.50
C PHE A 44 8.40 5.37 11.17
N GLY A 45 9.61 5.54 10.59
CA GLY A 45 10.64 6.44 11.11
C GLY A 45 10.18 7.89 11.19
N ILE A 46 9.43 8.38 10.19
CA ILE A 46 8.82 9.71 10.22
C ILE A 46 7.80 9.81 11.35
N MET A 47 6.88 8.84 11.46
CA MET A 47 5.86 8.79 12.53
C MET A 47 6.50 8.77 13.92
N TRP A 48 7.55 7.99 14.10
CA TRP A 48 8.27 7.87 15.35
C TRP A 48 9.03 9.15 15.71
N THR A 49 9.69 9.80 14.74
CA THR A 49 10.36 11.09 14.93
C THR A 49 9.34 12.16 15.33
N MET A 50 8.21 12.25 14.65
CA MET A 50 7.12 13.17 15.01
C MET A 50 6.57 12.90 16.42
N ALA A 51 6.37 11.63 16.77
CA ALA A 51 5.82 11.26 18.09
C ALA A 51 6.76 11.60 19.23
N ARG A 52 8.07 11.55 19.02
CA ARG A 52 9.11 11.83 20.04
C ARG A 52 9.58 13.28 20.01
N GLY A 53 9.43 13.95 18.89
CA GLY A 53 9.89 15.32 18.66
C GLY A 53 8.87 16.39 19.02
N GLY A 54 9.25 17.64 18.70
CA GLY A 54 8.47 18.84 18.92
C GLY A 54 7.62 19.28 17.72
N LEU A 55 7.10 20.52 17.76
CA LEU A 55 6.29 21.11 16.69
C LEU A 55 7.01 21.13 15.34
N HIS A 56 8.32 21.33 15.33
CA HIS A 56 9.12 21.37 14.11
C HIS A 56 9.05 20.04 13.36
N ASP A 57 9.13 18.90 14.04
CA ASP A 57 9.01 17.57 13.43
C ASP A 57 7.61 17.28 12.89
N TRP A 58 6.56 17.85 13.51
CA TRP A 58 5.19 17.73 13.02
C TRP A 58 4.95 18.57 11.76
N LEU A 59 5.65 19.68 11.60
CA LEU A 59 5.53 20.55 10.43
C LEU A 59 6.47 20.13 9.30
N TYR A 60 7.64 19.57 9.62
CA TYR A 60 8.64 19.11 8.66
C TYR A 60 8.88 17.62 8.80
N PRO A 61 8.21 16.77 7.98
CA PRO A 61 8.45 15.33 8.00
C PRO A 61 9.93 15.00 7.82
N ASN A 62 10.50 14.23 8.76
CA ASN A 62 11.89 13.84 8.71
C ASN A 62 12.12 12.46 9.39
N ILE A 63 13.21 11.82 9.05
CA ILE A 63 13.63 10.53 9.59
C ILE A 63 14.89 10.74 10.41
N ALA A 64 14.74 11.01 11.71
CA ALA A 64 15.87 11.27 12.60
C ALA A 64 16.87 12.27 12.00
N GLY A 65 16.37 13.43 11.52
CA GLY A 65 17.15 14.48 10.90
C GLY A 65 17.43 14.34 9.39
N LEU A 66 16.89 13.34 8.71
CA LEU A 66 16.87 13.27 7.25
C LEU A 66 15.54 13.78 6.73
N ALA A 67 15.54 14.83 5.94
CA ALA A 67 14.33 15.39 5.35
C ALA A 67 13.56 14.36 4.51
N ALA A 68 12.25 14.31 4.68
CA ALA A 68 11.34 13.52 3.86
C ALA A 68 10.30 14.48 3.26
N HIS A 69 10.43 14.78 1.98
CA HIS A 69 9.59 15.74 1.27
C HIS A 69 8.80 15.13 0.13
N ASP A 70 8.87 13.80 0.00
CA ASP A 70 8.21 13.08 -1.08
C ASP A 70 6.69 12.98 -0.86
N GLU A 71 6.24 13.05 0.39
CA GLU A 71 4.85 12.85 0.77
C GLU A 71 4.33 13.96 1.69
N GLY A 72 3.00 14.13 1.74
CA GLY A 72 2.37 15.04 2.68
C GLY A 72 2.31 14.47 4.11
N PRO A 73 1.99 15.29 5.11
CA PRO A 73 2.12 14.91 6.52
C PRO A 73 0.97 14.06 7.07
N LEU A 74 -0.19 13.96 6.39
CA LEU A 74 -1.42 13.44 7.00
C LEU A 74 -1.29 11.98 7.46
N ALA A 75 -0.69 11.11 6.65
CA ALA A 75 -0.49 9.71 7.01
C ALA A 75 0.41 9.58 8.25
N PHE A 76 1.46 10.39 8.29
CA PHE A 76 2.44 10.39 9.39
C PHE A 76 1.85 10.98 10.66
N TRP A 77 1.02 12.02 10.58
CA TRP A 77 0.28 12.54 11.73
C TRP A 77 -0.60 11.48 12.38
N LEU A 78 -1.35 10.72 11.57
CA LEU A 78 -2.21 9.65 12.08
C LEU A 78 -1.39 8.59 12.84
N GLY A 79 -0.28 8.14 12.27
CA GLY A 79 0.60 7.17 12.93
C GLY A 79 1.27 7.73 14.19
N ALA A 80 1.78 8.96 14.15
CA ALA A 80 2.38 9.63 15.29
C ALA A 80 1.39 9.84 16.45
N ILE A 81 0.13 10.21 16.15
CA ILE A 81 -0.95 10.30 17.15
C ILE A 81 -1.20 8.93 17.78
N CYS A 82 -1.27 7.88 16.97
CA CYS A 82 -1.45 6.51 17.47
C CYS A 82 -0.27 6.07 18.38
N ILE A 83 0.98 6.42 18.03
CA ILE A 83 2.15 6.17 18.87
C ILE A 83 2.02 6.90 20.21
N LYS A 84 1.63 8.18 20.22
CA LYS A 84 1.44 8.94 21.46
C LYS A 84 0.33 8.38 22.34
N LEU A 85 -0.76 7.90 21.74
CA LEU A 85 -1.92 7.39 22.49
C LEU A 85 -1.72 5.95 23.00
N PHE A 86 -1.13 5.10 22.19
CA PHE A 86 -1.09 3.65 22.44
C PHE A 86 0.33 3.07 22.58
N GLY A 87 1.39 3.86 22.33
CA GLY A 87 2.77 3.36 22.34
C GLY A 87 3.20 2.79 23.69
N TRP A 88 2.70 3.34 24.79
CA TRP A 88 2.96 2.85 26.15
C TRP A 88 2.39 1.44 26.42
N LEU A 89 1.33 1.04 25.72
CA LEU A 89 0.64 -0.25 25.89
C LEU A 89 1.08 -1.27 24.82
N LEU A 90 1.18 -0.84 23.55
CA LEU A 90 1.37 -1.73 22.41
C LEU A 90 2.81 -1.74 21.88
N GLY A 91 3.66 -0.82 22.36
CA GLY A 91 4.94 -0.50 21.75
C GLY A 91 4.79 0.35 20.50
N ASP A 92 5.81 1.12 20.15
CA ASP A 92 5.73 2.16 19.13
C ASP A 92 5.34 1.62 17.73
N VAL A 93 5.88 0.45 17.34
CA VAL A 93 5.62 -0.15 16.01
C VAL A 93 4.17 -0.58 15.85
N LEU A 94 3.62 -1.33 16.81
CA LEU A 94 2.23 -1.77 16.73
C LEU A 94 1.27 -0.60 16.90
N ALA A 95 1.60 0.36 17.76
CA ALA A 95 0.81 1.58 17.94
C ALA A 95 0.71 2.39 16.65
N ALA A 96 1.81 2.59 15.91
CA ALA A 96 1.77 3.23 14.59
C ALA A 96 0.81 2.51 13.64
N ARG A 97 0.82 1.18 13.64
CA ARG A 97 -0.01 0.34 12.77
C ARG A 97 -1.49 0.30 13.16
N VAL A 98 -1.86 0.76 14.35
CA VAL A 98 -3.29 0.97 14.69
C VAL A 98 -3.94 1.93 13.71
N SER A 99 -3.21 2.94 13.20
CA SER A 99 -3.71 3.82 12.14
C SER A 99 -4.13 3.06 10.87
N ASN A 100 -3.41 2.00 10.51
CA ASN A 100 -3.72 1.17 9.33
C ASN A 100 -5.07 0.45 9.47
N ILE A 101 -5.48 0.07 10.69
CA ILE A 101 -6.80 -0.51 10.94
C ILE A 101 -7.88 0.51 10.58
N GLY A 102 -7.74 1.75 11.03
CA GLY A 102 -8.66 2.85 10.69
C GLY A 102 -8.70 3.14 9.19
N ILE A 103 -7.53 3.18 8.55
CA ILE A 103 -7.38 3.39 7.10
C ILE A 103 -8.05 2.25 6.32
N PHE A 104 -7.83 1.00 6.72
CA PHE A 104 -8.45 -0.18 6.11
C PHE A 104 -9.98 -0.16 6.25
N VAL A 105 -10.51 0.17 7.43
CA VAL A 105 -11.95 0.30 7.67
C VAL A 105 -12.53 1.42 6.82
N LEU A 106 -11.86 2.57 6.73
CA LEU A 106 -12.30 3.69 5.87
C LEU A 106 -12.43 3.26 4.41
N GLY A 107 -11.41 2.59 3.87
CA GLY A 107 -11.40 2.14 2.47
C GLY A 107 -12.47 1.09 2.18
N THR A 108 -12.54 0.04 2.99
CA THR A 108 -13.49 -1.07 2.80
C THR A 108 -14.94 -0.64 2.98
N MET A 109 -15.26 0.15 4.02
CA MET A 109 -16.61 0.67 4.23
C MET A 109 -17.02 1.64 3.12
N SER A 110 -16.12 2.51 2.70
CA SER A 110 -16.39 3.46 1.61
C SER A 110 -16.70 2.73 0.30
N LEU A 111 -15.93 1.69 -0.02
CA LEU A 111 -16.18 0.86 -1.19
C LEU A 111 -17.51 0.11 -1.09
N TRP A 112 -17.81 -0.48 0.09
CA TRP A 112 -19.07 -1.16 0.34
C TRP A 112 -20.27 -0.24 0.11
N TYR A 113 -20.26 0.96 0.72
CA TYR A 113 -21.35 1.91 0.54
C TYR A 113 -21.46 2.45 -0.88
N THR A 114 -20.33 2.63 -1.58
CA THR A 114 -20.32 3.04 -2.99
C THR A 114 -21.04 2.00 -3.85
N ALA A 115 -20.68 0.72 -3.73
CA ALA A 115 -21.30 -0.37 -4.47
C ALA A 115 -22.77 -0.54 -4.11
N PHE A 116 -23.13 -0.40 -2.83
CA PHE A 116 -24.51 -0.45 -2.35
C PHE A 116 -25.39 0.61 -2.99
N HIS A 117 -24.96 1.88 -2.93
CA HIS A 117 -25.72 3.00 -3.50
C HIS A 117 -25.86 2.87 -5.02
N LEU A 118 -24.79 2.53 -5.72
CA LEU A 118 -24.85 2.32 -7.17
C LEU A 118 -25.71 1.12 -7.55
N GLY A 119 -25.62 0.03 -6.78
CA GLY A 119 -26.39 -1.19 -7.02
C GLY A 119 -27.90 -1.01 -6.84
N ARG A 120 -28.34 -0.13 -5.94
CA ARG A 120 -29.78 0.17 -5.70
C ARG A 120 -30.43 0.99 -6.82
N ARG A 121 -29.65 1.64 -7.65
CA ARG A 121 -30.19 2.53 -8.68
C ARG A 121 -31.03 1.78 -9.70
N PRO A 122 -32.16 2.37 -10.17
CA PRO A 122 -33.05 1.71 -11.15
C PRO A 122 -32.35 1.26 -12.42
N GLU A 123 -31.35 2.03 -12.88
CA GLU A 123 -30.57 1.69 -14.06
C GLU A 123 -29.63 0.50 -13.87
N ALA A 124 -29.20 0.20 -12.64
CA ALA A 124 -28.34 -0.93 -12.32
C ALA A 124 -29.11 -2.24 -12.10
N GLN A 125 -30.41 -2.15 -11.82
CA GLN A 125 -31.25 -3.32 -11.49
C GLN A 125 -31.28 -4.36 -12.62
N PRO A 126 -31.34 -5.67 -12.27
CA PRO A 126 -31.54 -6.75 -13.25
C PRO A 126 -32.82 -6.58 -14.06
N LEU A 127 -32.89 -7.29 -15.17
CA LEU A 127 -34.13 -7.39 -15.96
C LEU A 127 -35.24 -8.04 -15.12
N ARG A 128 -36.44 -7.49 -15.21
CA ARG A 128 -37.64 -8.10 -14.61
C ARG A 128 -37.87 -9.48 -15.22
N LEU A 129 -38.18 -10.44 -14.37
CA LEU A 129 -38.54 -11.79 -14.79
C LEU A 129 -40.04 -11.82 -15.12
N ALA A 130 -40.43 -12.64 -16.12
CA ALA A 130 -41.80 -12.69 -16.62
C ALA A 130 -42.84 -13.06 -15.55
N PHE A 131 -42.45 -13.88 -14.57
CA PHE A 131 -43.33 -14.37 -13.49
C PHE A 131 -42.96 -13.76 -12.12
N GLY A 132 -42.24 -12.65 -12.09
CA GLY A 132 -41.75 -12.08 -10.83
C GLY A 132 -40.52 -12.84 -10.28
N GLY A 133 -40.19 -12.59 -9.00
CA GLY A 133 -39.04 -13.25 -8.35
C GLY A 133 -37.68 -12.59 -8.65
N GLN A 134 -37.68 -11.38 -9.20
CA GLN A 134 -36.46 -10.54 -9.25
C GLN A 134 -36.08 -10.07 -7.83
N PRO A 135 -34.79 -9.78 -7.58
CA PRO A 135 -34.34 -9.28 -6.30
C PRO A 135 -34.89 -7.89 -6.01
N GLU A 136 -35.04 -7.57 -4.72
CA GLU A 136 -35.29 -6.21 -4.28
C GLU A 136 -34.03 -5.34 -4.50
N PRO A 137 -34.20 -4.02 -4.75
CA PRO A 137 -33.09 -3.12 -5.00
C PRO A 137 -32.06 -3.10 -3.87
N ASP A 138 -32.51 -3.18 -2.63
CA ASP A 138 -31.63 -3.18 -1.45
C ASP A 138 -30.82 -4.47 -1.33
N ASP A 139 -31.44 -5.62 -1.60
CA ASP A 139 -30.76 -6.92 -1.54
C ASP A 139 -29.73 -7.07 -2.66
N TYR A 140 -30.08 -6.59 -3.86
CA TYR A 140 -29.13 -6.53 -4.98
C TYR A 140 -27.95 -5.59 -4.67
N GLY A 141 -28.25 -4.41 -4.12
CA GLY A 141 -27.22 -3.45 -3.69
C GLY A 141 -26.27 -4.03 -2.64
N ARG A 142 -26.79 -4.71 -1.60
CA ARG A 142 -25.98 -5.37 -0.55
C ARG A 142 -25.10 -6.45 -1.12
N THR A 143 -25.64 -7.30 -1.97
CA THR A 143 -24.88 -8.40 -2.58
C THR A 143 -23.74 -7.90 -3.48
N LEU A 144 -23.97 -6.82 -4.23
CA LEU A 144 -22.91 -6.17 -5.00
C LEU A 144 -21.85 -5.53 -4.10
N ALA A 145 -22.26 -4.92 -3.00
CA ALA A 145 -21.36 -4.33 -2.02
C ALA A 145 -20.45 -5.38 -1.36
N ASP A 146 -21.04 -6.50 -0.92
CA ASP A 146 -20.27 -7.64 -0.40
C ASP A 146 -19.29 -8.20 -1.44
N THR A 147 -19.75 -8.30 -2.69
CA THR A 147 -18.91 -8.74 -3.81
C THR A 147 -17.75 -7.79 -4.08
N ALA A 148 -17.99 -6.47 -4.07
CA ALA A 148 -16.94 -5.46 -4.27
C ALA A 148 -15.86 -5.54 -3.19
N VAL A 149 -16.26 -5.69 -1.93
CA VAL A 149 -15.32 -5.86 -0.80
C VAL A 149 -14.53 -7.16 -0.93
N LEU A 150 -15.17 -8.27 -1.27
CA LEU A 150 -14.46 -9.54 -1.47
C LEU A 150 -13.42 -9.45 -2.60
N VAL A 151 -13.75 -8.83 -3.73
CA VAL A 151 -12.79 -8.61 -4.82
C VAL A 151 -11.65 -7.71 -4.35
N TYR A 152 -11.95 -6.65 -3.60
CA TYR A 152 -10.97 -5.72 -3.07
C TYR A 152 -10.00 -6.41 -2.12
N LEU A 153 -10.52 -7.15 -1.12
CA LEU A 153 -9.71 -7.92 -0.17
C LEU A 153 -8.93 -9.07 -0.84
N GLY A 154 -9.50 -9.65 -1.90
CA GLY A 154 -8.83 -10.69 -2.69
C GLY A 154 -7.79 -10.16 -3.67
N SER A 155 -7.51 -8.85 -3.72
CA SER A 155 -6.52 -8.29 -4.63
C SER A 155 -5.11 -8.35 -4.03
N LEU A 156 -4.15 -8.94 -4.78
CA LEU A 156 -2.78 -9.16 -4.31
C LEU A 156 -2.07 -7.86 -3.90
N GLY A 157 -2.27 -6.78 -4.66
CA GLY A 157 -1.67 -5.48 -4.37
C GLY A 157 -2.12 -4.92 -3.03
N LEU A 158 -3.41 -5.01 -2.70
CA LEU A 158 -3.91 -4.56 -1.42
C LEU A 158 -3.30 -5.36 -0.26
N LEU A 159 -3.18 -6.68 -0.43
CA LEU A 159 -2.65 -7.58 0.59
C LEU A 159 -1.23 -7.21 1.01
N LEU A 160 -0.40 -6.78 0.05
CA LEU A 160 0.98 -6.40 0.32
C LEU A 160 1.06 -5.08 1.10
N TYR A 161 0.28 -4.06 0.71
CA TYR A 161 0.44 -2.69 1.18
C TYR A 161 -0.45 -2.31 2.37
N SER A 162 -1.62 -2.95 2.55
CA SER A 162 -2.55 -2.59 3.65
C SER A 162 -1.98 -2.75 5.06
N HIS A 163 -0.88 -3.49 5.20
CA HIS A 163 -0.20 -3.75 6.48
C HIS A 163 1.03 -2.85 6.71
N GLU A 164 1.33 -1.96 5.78
CA GLU A 164 2.47 -1.05 5.83
C GLU A 164 2.02 0.38 6.13
N THR A 165 2.81 1.11 6.92
CA THR A 165 2.51 2.48 7.36
C THR A 165 2.77 3.53 6.27
N LEU A 166 2.54 3.19 5.02
CA LEU A 166 2.81 4.03 3.85
C LEU A 166 1.67 5.01 3.57
N ALA A 167 1.99 6.20 3.09
CA ALA A 167 1.00 7.19 2.69
C ALA A 167 0.13 6.73 1.51
N VAL A 168 0.65 5.90 0.61
CA VAL A 168 -0.13 5.31 -0.51
C VAL A 168 -1.31 4.47 -0.03
N THR A 169 -1.22 3.85 1.16
CA THR A 169 -2.31 3.07 1.76
C THR A 169 -3.48 3.97 2.16
N LEU A 170 -3.17 5.10 2.79
CA LEU A 170 -4.16 6.13 3.11
C LEU A 170 -4.75 6.74 1.84
N GLN A 171 -3.92 7.03 0.83
CA GLN A 171 -4.37 7.58 -0.45
C GLN A 171 -5.39 6.65 -1.14
N GLY A 172 -5.13 5.34 -1.21
CA GLY A 172 -6.07 4.36 -1.77
C GLY A 172 -7.41 4.34 -1.04
N SER A 173 -7.39 4.41 0.29
CA SER A 173 -8.60 4.46 1.13
C SER A 173 -9.37 5.78 1.00
N LEU A 174 -8.66 6.90 0.89
CA LEU A 174 -9.27 8.21 0.63
C LEU A 174 -9.88 8.31 -0.78
N ILE A 175 -9.30 7.64 -1.78
CA ILE A 175 -9.90 7.51 -3.11
C ILE A 175 -11.20 6.71 -3.04
N ALA A 176 -11.24 5.61 -2.29
CA ALA A 176 -12.49 4.89 -2.04
C ALA A 176 -13.53 5.78 -1.34
N TYR A 177 -13.11 6.58 -0.36
CA TYR A 177 -13.98 7.55 0.31
C TYR A 177 -14.44 8.67 -0.63
N PHE A 178 -13.58 9.18 -1.48
CA PHE A 178 -13.95 10.16 -2.51
C PHE A 178 -14.97 9.58 -3.49
N LEU A 179 -14.78 8.34 -3.97
CA LEU A 179 -15.78 7.63 -4.79
C LEU A 179 -17.15 7.58 -4.11
N TYR A 180 -17.19 7.20 -2.84
CA TYR A 180 -18.42 7.16 -2.06
C TYR A 180 -19.07 8.55 -1.99
N ARG A 181 -18.29 9.59 -1.69
CA ARG A 181 -18.82 10.96 -1.59
C ARG A 181 -19.27 11.50 -2.95
N ALA A 182 -18.59 11.14 -4.04
CA ALA A 182 -19.00 11.48 -5.40
C ALA A 182 -20.36 10.86 -5.76
N VAL A 183 -20.57 9.57 -5.45
CA VAL A 183 -21.87 8.91 -5.65
C VAL A 183 -22.98 9.61 -4.83
N ARG A 184 -22.72 9.91 -3.56
CA ARG A 184 -23.67 10.62 -2.69
C ARG A 184 -23.97 12.04 -3.20
N TYR A 185 -22.97 12.71 -3.76
CA TYR A 185 -23.14 14.03 -4.37
C TYR A 185 -24.00 13.95 -5.64
N VAL A 186 -23.78 12.94 -6.48
CA VAL A 186 -24.62 12.73 -7.68
C VAL A 186 -26.06 12.37 -7.33
N GLU A 187 -26.28 11.61 -6.25
CA GLU A 187 -27.63 11.29 -5.75
C GLU A 187 -28.36 12.52 -5.18
N SER A 188 -27.62 13.37 -4.48
CA SER A 188 -28.15 14.54 -3.79
C SER A 188 -27.10 15.66 -3.81
N ALA A 189 -27.19 16.54 -4.81
CA ALA A 189 -26.33 17.70 -4.97
C ALA A 189 -26.64 18.75 -3.87
N SER A 190 -26.03 18.57 -2.70
CA SER A 190 -26.19 19.44 -1.54
C SER A 190 -24.87 20.05 -1.08
N VAL A 191 -24.94 21.19 -0.40
CA VAL A 191 -23.80 21.88 0.22
C VAL A 191 -22.99 20.92 1.11
N ARG A 192 -23.67 20.10 1.93
CA ARG A 192 -23.03 19.12 2.81
C ARG A 192 -22.22 18.09 2.01
N ASN A 193 -22.80 17.55 0.95
CA ASN A 193 -22.12 16.55 0.12
C ASN A 193 -20.93 17.18 -0.64
N ALA A 194 -21.07 18.41 -1.13
CA ALA A 194 -19.96 19.14 -1.75
C ALA A 194 -18.82 19.42 -0.76
N ALA A 195 -19.13 19.85 0.46
CA ALA A 195 -18.11 20.06 1.50
C ALA A 195 -17.38 18.76 1.87
N LEU A 196 -18.08 17.61 1.94
CA LEU A 196 -17.46 16.32 2.21
C LEU A 196 -16.60 15.79 1.04
N VAL A 197 -16.97 16.13 -0.19
CA VAL A 197 -16.08 15.91 -1.37
C VAL A 197 -14.82 16.76 -1.22
N GLY A 198 -14.95 18.05 -0.85
CA GLY A 198 -13.81 18.92 -0.59
C GLY A 198 -12.90 18.42 0.52
N LEU A 199 -13.47 17.91 1.61
CA LEU A 199 -12.70 17.31 2.70
C LEU A 199 -11.88 16.10 2.21
N ALA A 200 -12.46 15.23 1.39
CA ALA A 200 -11.75 14.10 0.81
C ALA A 200 -10.60 14.55 -0.10
N LEU A 201 -10.83 15.59 -0.92
CA LEU A 201 -9.79 16.16 -1.80
C LEU A 201 -8.65 16.79 -1.00
N GLY A 202 -8.94 17.60 0.01
CA GLY A 202 -7.91 18.21 0.86
C GLY A 202 -7.10 17.17 1.64
N ALA A 203 -7.76 16.12 2.15
CA ALA A 203 -7.07 14.99 2.77
C ALA A 203 -6.15 14.25 1.79
N LEU A 204 -6.57 14.08 0.54
CA LEU A 204 -5.73 13.48 -0.52
C LEU A 204 -4.51 14.36 -0.83
N VAL A 205 -4.68 15.69 -0.90
CA VAL A 205 -3.56 16.63 -1.08
C VAL A 205 -2.56 16.50 0.05
N LEU A 206 -3.02 16.52 1.31
CA LEU A 206 -2.18 16.37 2.49
C LEU A 206 -1.54 14.98 2.64
N THR A 207 -1.99 13.99 1.88
CA THR A 207 -1.41 12.63 1.92
C THR A 207 -0.22 12.51 0.99
N ARG A 208 -0.34 12.88 -0.30
CA ARG A 208 0.76 12.76 -1.27
C ARG A 208 0.93 13.96 -2.22
N GLY A 209 -0.10 14.78 -2.35
CA GLY A 209 -0.01 15.95 -3.22
C GLY A 209 -1.23 16.14 -4.13
N PRO A 210 -1.20 17.17 -4.99
CA PRO A 210 -2.38 17.63 -5.71
C PRO A 210 -2.72 16.84 -6.99
N LEU A 211 -1.82 16.04 -7.55
CA LEU A 211 -2.00 15.41 -8.88
C LEU A 211 -3.23 14.47 -8.93
N SER A 212 -3.33 13.53 -8.00
CA SER A 212 -4.47 12.61 -7.94
C SER A 212 -5.79 13.33 -7.63
N PRO A 213 -5.88 14.27 -6.65
CA PRO A 213 -7.08 15.08 -6.42
C PRO A 213 -7.52 15.88 -7.65
N ILE A 214 -6.61 16.53 -8.36
CA ILE A 214 -6.92 17.27 -9.59
C ILE A 214 -7.51 16.33 -10.65
N ALA A 215 -6.90 15.17 -10.88
CA ALA A 215 -7.40 14.17 -11.82
C ALA A 215 -8.82 13.70 -11.45
N LEU A 216 -9.08 13.48 -10.16
CA LEU A 216 -10.40 13.08 -9.66
C LEU A 216 -11.46 14.17 -9.83
N VAL A 217 -11.10 15.46 -9.60
CA VAL A 217 -12.00 16.60 -9.85
C VAL A 217 -12.33 16.69 -11.33
N VAL A 218 -11.33 16.59 -12.20
CA VAL A 218 -11.53 16.59 -13.66
C VAL A 218 -12.43 15.41 -14.08
N ALA A 219 -12.17 14.22 -13.56
CA ALA A 219 -12.98 13.04 -13.83
C ALA A 219 -14.43 13.20 -13.35
N LEU A 220 -14.65 13.78 -12.19
CA LEU A 220 -15.99 14.07 -11.67
C LEU A 220 -16.70 15.12 -12.51
N PHE A 221 -15.99 16.17 -12.95
CA PHE A 221 -16.55 17.19 -13.82
C PHE A 221 -16.95 16.63 -15.19
N LEU A 222 -16.05 15.87 -15.83
CA LEU A 222 -16.36 15.17 -17.08
C LEU A 222 -17.53 14.20 -16.89
N GLY A 223 -17.55 13.45 -15.79
CA GLY A 223 -18.66 12.58 -15.43
C GLY A 223 -19.97 13.35 -15.22
N ALA A 224 -19.93 14.50 -14.56
CA ALA A 224 -21.11 15.34 -14.33
C ALA A 224 -21.81 15.77 -15.65
N ARG A 225 -21.05 15.85 -16.74
CA ARG A 225 -21.58 16.08 -18.10
C ARG A 225 -22.56 14.99 -18.53
N PHE A 226 -22.37 13.75 -18.06
CA PHE A 226 -23.27 12.62 -18.34
C PHE A 226 -24.45 12.55 -17.38
N PHE A 227 -24.35 13.12 -16.17
CA PHE A 227 -25.37 13.00 -15.12
C PHE A 227 -26.44 14.10 -15.16
N ARG A 228 -26.36 15.02 -16.10
CA ARG A 228 -27.32 16.13 -16.28
C ARG A 228 -27.59 16.92 -15.01
N LEU A 229 -26.56 17.14 -14.19
CA LEU A 229 -26.68 17.97 -13.00
C LEU A 229 -26.95 19.44 -13.39
N PRO A 230 -27.76 20.19 -12.60
CA PRO A 230 -27.99 21.60 -12.87
C PRO A 230 -26.66 22.37 -12.88
N SER A 231 -26.34 23.02 -13.98
CA SER A 231 -25.02 23.66 -14.21
C SER A 231 -24.65 24.69 -13.14
N GLY A 232 -25.60 25.51 -12.70
CA GLY A 232 -25.36 26.53 -11.67
C GLY A 232 -25.11 25.94 -10.28
N ALA A 233 -25.86 24.93 -9.87
CA ALA A 233 -25.64 24.22 -8.62
C ALA A 233 -24.29 23.50 -8.62
N THR A 234 -23.92 22.88 -9.71
CA THR A 234 -22.64 22.16 -9.88
C THR A 234 -21.46 23.10 -9.73
N LEU A 235 -21.45 24.27 -10.37
CA LEU A 235 -20.33 25.21 -10.30
C LEU A 235 -20.12 25.75 -8.87
N ARG A 236 -21.19 26.15 -8.18
CA ARG A 236 -21.14 26.62 -6.79
C ARG A 236 -20.62 25.53 -5.86
N HIS A 237 -21.11 24.31 -6.02
CA HIS A 237 -20.69 23.18 -5.20
C HIS A 237 -19.22 22.78 -5.46
N MET A 238 -18.77 22.84 -6.70
CA MET A 238 -17.35 22.61 -7.01
C MET A 238 -16.45 23.68 -6.42
N ALA A 239 -16.86 24.96 -6.50
CA ALA A 239 -16.15 26.05 -5.84
C ALA A 239 -16.06 25.85 -4.32
N LEU A 240 -17.18 25.44 -3.69
CA LEU A 240 -17.19 25.08 -2.26
C LEU A 240 -16.26 23.92 -1.95
N ALA A 241 -16.33 22.85 -2.71
CA ALA A 241 -15.47 21.68 -2.52
C ALA A 241 -13.99 22.04 -2.65
N SER A 242 -13.62 22.83 -3.66
CA SER A 242 -12.26 23.33 -3.86
C SER A 242 -11.83 24.26 -2.72
N GLY A 243 -12.72 25.13 -2.23
CA GLY A 243 -12.46 26.00 -1.08
C GLY A 243 -12.19 25.20 0.20
N VAL A 244 -12.99 24.17 0.48
CA VAL A 244 -12.78 23.29 1.64
C VAL A 244 -11.46 22.51 1.51
N ALA A 245 -11.15 22.00 0.31
CA ALA A 245 -9.90 21.32 0.06
C ALA A 245 -8.68 22.24 0.28
N LEU A 246 -8.76 23.47 -0.23
CA LEU A 246 -7.73 24.48 -0.04
C LEU A 246 -7.56 24.83 1.44
N LEU A 247 -8.66 25.09 2.17
CA LEU A 247 -8.60 25.41 3.60
C LEU A 247 -7.93 24.28 4.39
N LEU A 248 -8.26 23.02 4.09
CA LEU A 248 -7.63 21.89 4.76
C LEU A 248 -6.14 21.79 4.44
N THR A 249 -5.74 22.03 3.19
CA THR A 249 -4.33 22.06 2.78
C THR A 249 -3.55 23.16 3.48
N LEU A 250 -4.16 24.32 3.65
CA LEU A 250 -3.55 25.48 4.33
C LEU A 250 -3.29 25.22 5.83
N VAL A 251 -3.97 24.28 6.46
CA VAL A 251 -3.69 23.87 7.86
C VAL A 251 -2.23 23.42 8.05
N TRP A 252 -1.62 22.85 7.02
CA TRP A 252 -0.20 22.49 7.06
C TRP A 252 0.69 23.49 6.33
N VAL A 253 0.32 23.89 5.13
CA VAL A 253 1.16 24.74 4.27
C VAL A 253 1.47 26.07 4.92
N LEU A 254 0.48 26.73 5.56
CA LEU A 254 0.70 28.03 6.22
C LEU A 254 1.65 27.92 7.41
N PRO A 255 1.40 27.07 8.43
CA PRO A 255 2.34 26.96 9.56
C PRO A 255 3.74 26.51 9.12
N ALA A 256 3.86 25.55 8.19
CA ALA A 256 5.14 25.08 7.70
C ALA A 256 5.93 26.16 6.95
N SER A 257 5.23 27.09 6.27
CA SER A 257 5.86 28.20 5.56
C SER A 257 6.23 29.38 6.49
N ILE A 258 5.42 29.63 7.52
CA ILE A 258 5.64 30.77 8.46
C ILE A 258 6.69 30.39 9.49
N VAL A 259 6.58 29.23 10.12
CA VAL A 259 7.50 28.78 11.19
C VAL A 259 8.86 28.43 10.63
N GLN A 260 8.93 27.97 9.36
CA GLN A 260 10.17 27.51 8.70
C GLN A 260 10.98 26.58 9.61
N PRO A 261 10.46 25.39 9.94
CA PRO A 261 11.15 24.47 10.82
C PRO A 261 12.57 24.21 10.32
N TYR A 262 13.54 24.19 11.20
CA TYR A 262 14.96 24.03 10.85
C TYR A 262 15.50 25.09 9.84
N GLY A 263 14.96 26.31 9.87
CA GLY A 263 15.39 27.43 9.02
C GLY A 263 14.93 27.34 7.55
N GLN A 264 14.06 26.37 7.21
CA GLN A 264 13.54 26.19 5.84
C GLN A 264 12.11 25.61 5.85
N SER A 265 11.33 25.93 4.83
CA SER A 265 10.01 25.35 4.62
C SER A 265 10.11 24.03 3.85
N PRO A 266 9.36 22.97 4.23
CA PRO A 266 9.27 21.74 3.44
C PRO A 266 8.44 21.91 2.16
N VAL A 267 7.60 22.93 2.07
CA VAL A 267 6.60 23.10 1.02
C VAL A 267 7.20 23.25 -0.38
N PRO A 268 8.28 24.04 -0.61
CA PRO A 268 8.88 24.14 -1.94
C PRO A 268 9.44 22.78 -2.43
N ALA A 269 10.11 22.02 -1.56
CA ALA A 269 10.66 20.72 -1.90
C ALA A 269 9.55 19.71 -2.21
N TRP A 270 8.46 19.69 -1.41
CA TRP A 270 7.28 18.88 -1.66
C TRP A 270 6.58 19.23 -2.99
N LEU A 271 6.45 20.51 -3.32
CA LEU A 271 5.91 20.93 -4.62
C LEU A 271 6.82 20.53 -5.78
N ALA A 272 8.14 20.71 -5.63
CA ALA A 272 9.11 20.32 -6.64
C ALA A 272 9.07 18.81 -6.90
N TRP A 273 8.96 18.00 -5.86
CA TRP A 273 8.78 16.55 -6.00
C TRP A 273 7.51 16.21 -6.76
N ASN A 274 6.35 16.80 -6.39
CA ASN A 274 5.08 16.58 -7.11
C ASN A 274 5.17 16.99 -8.59
N MET A 275 5.91 18.06 -8.91
CA MET A 275 6.11 18.45 -10.31
C MET A 275 7.03 17.50 -11.05
N SER A 276 8.02 16.90 -10.40
CA SER A 276 8.93 15.92 -11.01
C SER A 276 8.24 14.60 -11.36
N GLU A 277 7.12 14.28 -10.72
CA GLU A 277 6.28 13.12 -11.05
C GLU A 277 5.41 13.35 -12.31
N LEU A 278 5.40 14.55 -12.86
CA LEU A 278 4.60 14.87 -14.04
C LEU A 278 5.48 14.90 -15.29
N SER A 279 5.38 13.87 -16.10
CA SER A 279 6.05 13.75 -17.39
C SER A 279 5.09 13.24 -18.48
N LEU A 280 5.52 13.24 -19.72
CA LEU A 280 4.76 12.55 -20.76
C LEU A 280 4.91 11.03 -20.59
N PRO A 281 3.84 10.25 -20.82
CA PRO A 281 3.92 8.80 -20.76
C PRO A 281 5.03 8.25 -21.67
N ASN A 282 5.87 7.42 -21.11
CA ASN A 282 6.97 6.78 -21.82
C ASN A 282 6.80 5.25 -21.84
N TRP A 283 7.52 4.56 -22.73
CA TRP A 283 7.41 3.11 -22.85
C TRP A 283 7.85 2.37 -21.57
N ALA A 284 8.77 2.93 -20.82
CA ALA A 284 9.22 2.34 -19.55
C ALA A 284 8.10 2.35 -18.51
N SER A 285 7.40 3.49 -18.30
CA SER A 285 6.25 3.60 -17.41
C SER A 285 5.11 2.66 -17.84
N ILE A 286 4.77 2.63 -19.13
CA ILE A 286 3.71 1.76 -19.68
C ILE A 286 4.06 0.28 -19.45
N SER A 287 5.28 -0.15 -19.78
CA SER A 287 5.70 -1.54 -19.63
C SER A 287 5.76 -1.96 -18.15
N ALA A 288 6.22 -1.07 -17.26
CA ALA A 288 6.23 -1.28 -15.82
C ALA A 288 4.81 -1.44 -15.27
N PHE A 289 3.88 -0.56 -15.70
CA PHE A 289 2.47 -0.64 -15.32
C PHE A 289 1.85 -1.99 -15.66
N PHE A 290 2.01 -2.49 -16.87
CA PHE A 290 1.44 -3.78 -17.25
C PHE A 290 2.15 -4.96 -16.58
N ARG A 291 3.48 -4.94 -16.49
CA ARG A 291 4.26 -6.03 -15.87
C ARG A 291 3.89 -6.22 -14.39
N VAL A 292 3.73 -5.14 -13.65
CA VAL A 292 3.36 -5.18 -12.23
C VAL A 292 1.85 -5.29 -12.06
N GLY A 293 1.08 -4.52 -12.83
CA GLY A 293 -0.37 -4.39 -12.70
C GLY A 293 -1.13 -5.71 -12.90
N VAL A 294 -0.67 -6.59 -13.80
CA VAL A 294 -1.28 -7.91 -14.03
C VAL A 294 -1.37 -8.73 -12.73
N TRP A 295 -0.31 -8.72 -11.93
CA TRP A 295 -0.28 -9.42 -10.64
C TRP A 295 -0.91 -8.58 -9.53
N PHE A 296 -0.64 -7.28 -9.51
CA PHE A 296 -1.12 -6.37 -8.48
C PHE A 296 -2.65 -6.33 -8.41
N PHE A 297 -3.32 -6.24 -9.55
CA PHE A 297 -4.77 -6.17 -9.64
C PHE A 297 -5.46 -7.52 -9.72
N TRP A 298 -4.74 -8.62 -9.66
CA TRP A 298 -5.35 -9.94 -9.65
C TRP A 298 -6.14 -10.17 -8.35
N PRO A 299 -7.41 -10.69 -8.38
CA PRO A 299 -8.20 -11.07 -9.55
C PRO A 299 -9.15 -9.97 -10.07
N ALA A 300 -9.06 -8.74 -9.59
CA ALA A 300 -10.01 -7.66 -9.92
C ALA A 300 -10.02 -7.29 -11.41
N TRP A 301 -8.85 -7.21 -12.07
CA TRP A 301 -8.76 -6.72 -13.44
C TRP A 301 -9.47 -7.61 -14.50
N PRO A 302 -9.45 -8.96 -14.45
CA PRO A 302 -10.20 -9.77 -15.41
C PRO A 302 -11.71 -9.56 -15.28
N PHE A 303 -12.22 -9.44 -14.05
CA PHE A 303 -13.64 -9.18 -13.81
C PHE A 303 -14.05 -7.76 -14.25
N ALA A 304 -13.20 -6.77 -13.99
CA ALA A 304 -13.43 -5.40 -14.46
C ALA A 304 -13.39 -5.30 -15.99
N GLY A 305 -12.43 -5.95 -16.63
CA GLY A 305 -12.36 -6.05 -18.09
C GLY A 305 -13.60 -6.71 -18.68
N TRP A 306 -14.07 -7.79 -18.06
CA TRP A 306 -15.34 -8.42 -18.42
C TRP A 306 -16.52 -7.45 -18.25
N ALA A 307 -16.57 -6.68 -17.16
CA ALA A 307 -17.61 -5.68 -16.92
C ALA A 307 -17.64 -4.64 -18.07
N ILE A 308 -16.49 -4.07 -18.44
CA ILE A 308 -16.37 -3.11 -19.54
C ILE A 308 -16.94 -3.69 -20.83
N TRP A 309 -16.61 -4.94 -21.14
CA TRP A 309 -17.12 -5.62 -22.34
C TRP A 309 -18.63 -5.92 -22.25
N ALA A 310 -19.11 -6.43 -21.13
CA ALA A 310 -20.52 -6.79 -20.93
C ALA A 310 -21.45 -5.57 -21.00
N TRP A 311 -21.00 -4.44 -20.45
CA TRP A 311 -21.75 -3.18 -20.41
C TRP A 311 -21.39 -2.22 -21.57
N ARG A 312 -20.62 -2.63 -22.58
CA ARG A 312 -20.12 -1.77 -23.68
C ARG A 312 -21.19 -0.99 -24.44
N ARG A 313 -22.44 -1.46 -24.44
CA ARG A 313 -23.58 -0.75 -25.06
C ARG A 313 -24.32 0.18 -24.09
N GLN A 314 -23.91 0.25 -22.83
CA GLN A 314 -24.56 1.00 -21.76
C GLN A 314 -23.52 1.68 -20.86
N GLN A 315 -22.42 2.13 -21.46
CA GLN A 315 -21.31 2.77 -20.72
C GLN A 315 -21.68 4.12 -20.12
N ASN A 316 -22.77 4.74 -20.56
CA ASN A 316 -23.29 6.00 -20.03
C ASN A 316 -24.04 5.86 -18.70
N LEU A 317 -24.26 4.64 -18.20
CA LEU A 317 -24.89 4.41 -16.92
C LEU A 317 -23.95 4.75 -15.75
N LEU A 318 -24.47 5.38 -14.71
CA LEU A 318 -23.68 5.92 -13.60
C LEU A 318 -22.74 4.87 -12.98
N HIS A 319 -23.23 3.66 -12.74
CA HIS A 319 -22.48 2.57 -12.13
C HIS A 319 -21.33 2.02 -13.00
N ILE A 320 -21.27 2.44 -14.27
CA ILE A 320 -20.18 2.10 -15.21
C ILE A 320 -19.32 3.34 -15.48
N VAL A 321 -19.93 4.47 -15.88
CA VAL A 321 -19.18 5.65 -16.31
C VAL A 321 -18.36 6.25 -15.17
N LEU A 322 -18.89 6.31 -13.95
CA LEU A 322 -18.20 6.92 -12.82
C LEU A 322 -16.90 6.18 -12.43
N PRO A 323 -16.92 4.87 -12.13
CA PRO A 323 -15.68 4.16 -11.83
C PRO A 323 -14.74 4.08 -13.04
N LEU A 324 -15.26 4.03 -14.27
CA LEU A 324 -14.43 3.99 -15.48
C LEU A 324 -13.70 5.32 -15.73
N THR A 325 -14.35 6.47 -15.54
CA THR A 325 -13.70 7.78 -15.67
C THR A 325 -12.64 7.98 -14.60
N PHE A 326 -12.89 7.54 -13.36
CA PHE A 326 -11.89 7.60 -12.29
C PHE A 326 -10.72 6.66 -12.53
N LEU A 327 -11.01 5.44 -12.98
CA LEU A 327 -9.97 4.50 -13.38
C LEU A 327 -9.08 5.08 -14.49
N GLY A 328 -9.68 5.67 -15.52
CA GLY A 328 -8.95 6.29 -16.62
C GLY A 328 -8.09 7.48 -16.18
N ALA A 329 -8.66 8.40 -15.39
CA ALA A 329 -7.95 9.58 -14.90
C ALA A 329 -6.76 9.21 -13.98
N LEU A 330 -6.97 8.29 -13.05
CA LEU A 330 -5.90 7.82 -12.16
C LEU A 330 -4.84 7.00 -12.90
N THR A 331 -5.23 6.20 -13.88
CA THR A 331 -4.27 5.50 -14.76
C THR A 331 -3.40 6.49 -15.51
N LEU A 332 -3.98 7.57 -16.03
CA LEU A 332 -3.22 8.61 -16.72
C LEU A 332 -2.18 9.24 -15.78
N VAL A 333 -2.55 9.56 -14.52
CA VAL A 333 -1.61 10.08 -13.53
C VAL A 333 -0.43 9.14 -13.31
N ILE A 334 -0.68 7.83 -13.18
CA ILE A 334 0.40 6.83 -13.00
C ILE A 334 1.29 6.72 -14.25
N LEU A 335 0.70 6.77 -15.44
CA LEU A 335 1.47 6.69 -16.68
C LEU A 335 2.29 7.95 -16.96
N CYS A 336 1.88 9.09 -16.42
CA CYS A 336 2.63 10.35 -16.48
C CYS A 336 3.79 10.41 -15.48
N ASP A 337 3.88 9.49 -14.53
CA ASP A 337 5.02 9.38 -13.64
C ASP A 337 6.21 8.71 -14.35
N PRO A 338 7.39 9.36 -14.40
CA PRO A 338 8.58 8.81 -15.06
C PRO A 338 9.15 7.56 -14.36
N SER A 339 8.87 7.40 -13.06
CA SER A 339 9.37 6.28 -12.24
C SER A 339 8.34 5.81 -11.21
N PRO A 340 7.17 5.29 -11.65
CA PRO A 340 6.07 4.98 -10.77
C PRO A 340 6.44 3.89 -9.76
N GLU A 341 6.21 4.16 -8.49
CA GLU A 341 6.33 3.19 -7.43
C GLU A 341 5.19 2.17 -7.52
N ASN A 342 5.46 0.92 -7.16
CA ASN A 342 4.43 -0.13 -7.20
C ASN A 342 3.23 0.19 -6.29
N GLY A 343 3.43 0.91 -5.19
CA GLY A 343 2.37 1.34 -4.27
C GLY A 343 1.36 2.28 -4.91
N GLU A 344 1.77 3.05 -5.92
CA GLU A 344 0.90 3.96 -6.66
C GLU A 344 -0.30 3.26 -7.32
N LEU A 345 -0.16 1.98 -7.65
CA LEU A 345 -1.23 1.17 -8.22
C LEU A 345 -2.42 0.99 -7.26
N LEU A 346 -2.25 1.20 -5.94
CA LEU A 346 -3.36 1.11 -4.96
C LEU A 346 -4.52 2.04 -5.28
N LYS A 347 -4.24 3.22 -5.88
CA LYS A 347 -5.29 4.19 -6.29
C LYS A 347 -6.33 3.58 -7.23
N LEU A 348 -5.95 2.59 -8.03
CA LEU A 348 -6.81 1.97 -9.05
C LEU A 348 -7.68 0.84 -8.49
N LEU A 349 -7.34 0.28 -7.33
CA LEU A 349 -8.07 -0.86 -6.77
C LEU A 349 -9.54 -0.55 -6.43
N PRO A 350 -9.90 0.58 -5.79
CA PRO A 350 -11.29 0.87 -5.49
C PRO A 350 -12.20 0.95 -6.72
N PRO A 351 -11.91 1.75 -7.77
CA PRO A 351 -12.74 1.78 -8.96
C PRO A 351 -12.71 0.45 -9.73
N LEU A 352 -11.59 -0.29 -9.69
CA LEU A 352 -11.46 -1.59 -10.36
C LEU A 352 -12.32 -2.66 -9.68
N ALA A 353 -12.29 -2.74 -8.34
CA ALA A 353 -13.10 -3.67 -7.56
C ALA A 353 -14.61 -3.39 -7.72
N LEU A 354 -14.96 -2.10 -7.81
CA LEU A 354 -16.33 -1.67 -8.08
C LEU A 354 -16.79 -2.15 -9.47
N MET A 355 -15.97 -1.92 -10.51
CA MET A 355 -16.24 -2.42 -11.86
C MET A 355 -16.38 -3.94 -11.89
N ALA A 356 -15.48 -4.66 -11.21
CA ALA A 356 -15.50 -6.11 -11.12
C ALA A 356 -16.82 -6.62 -10.52
N ALA A 357 -17.33 -5.96 -9.46
CA ALA A 357 -18.60 -6.33 -8.83
C ALA A 357 -19.78 -6.23 -9.80
N PHE A 358 -19.83 -5.21 -10.67
CA PHE A 358 -20.86 -5.09 -11.71
C PHE A 358 -20.64 -6.01 -12.90
N GLY A 359 -19.45 -6.60 -13.06
CA GLY A 359 -19.17 -7.62 -14.07
C GLY A 359 -19.68 -9.01 -13.70
N LEU A 360 -19.53 -9.40 -12.45
CA LEU A 360 -19.85 -10.74 -11.97
C LEU A 360 -21.27 -11.22 -12.24
N PRO A 361 -22.35 -10.39 -12.05
CA PRO A 361 -23.72 -10.80 -12.37
C PRO A 361 -23.95 -11.14 -13.85
N THR A 362 -23.07 -10.70 -14.74
CA THR A 362 -23.18 -10.93 -16.19
C THR A 362 -22.43 -12.19 -16.65
N MET A 363 -21.68 -12.84 -15.74
CA MET A 363 -20.85 -14.00 -16.07
C MET A 363 -21.68 -15.30 -16.24
N LYS A 364 -21.23 -16.17 -17.14
CA LYS A 364 -21.84 -17.48 -17.33
C LYS A 364 -21.47 -18.41 -16.16
N ARG A 365 -22.37 -19.32 -15.79
CA ARG A 365 -22.15 -20.30 -14.71
C ARG A 365 -20.89 -21.14 -14.91
N GLY A 366 -20.56 -21.51 -16.15
CA GLY A 366 -19.33 -22.26 -16.45
C GLY A 366 -18.05 -21.50 -16.08
N ALA A 367 -18.00 -20.19 -16.37
CA ALA A 367 -16.85 -19.35 -15.99
C ALA A 367 -16.72 -19.23 -14.45
N ILE A 368 -17.84 -19.06 -13.75
CA ILE A 368 -17.85 -19.01 -12.27
C ILE A 368 -17.33 -20.33 -11.68
N ASN A 369 -17.81 -21.48 -12.20
CA ASN A 369 -17.35 -22.78 -11.73
C ASN A 369 -15.85 -23.01 -12.01
N ALA A 370 -15.35 -22.56 -13.16
CA ALA A 370 -13.92 -22.66 -13.47
C ALA A 370 -13.05 -21.86 -12.49
N ILE A 371 -13.49 -20.65 -12.13
CA ILE A 371 -12.81 -19.81 -11.14
C ILE A 371 -12.81 -20.48 -9.76
N ASP A 372 -13.93 -21.04 -9.35
CA ASP A 372 -14.05 -21.75 -8.08
C ASP A 372 -13.07 -22.95 -8.01
N TRP A 373 -13.07 -23.80 -9.05
CA TRP A 373 -12.18 -24.95 -9.11
C TRP A 373 -10.71 -24.55 -9.11
N PHE A 374 -10.36 -23.56 -9.92
CA PHE A 374 -9.01 -23.00 -9.96
C PHE A 374 -8.59 -22.50 -8.58
N SER A 375 -9.45 -21.72 -7.91
CA SER A 375 -9.17 -21.15 -6.59
C SER A 375 -8.98 -22.26 -5.54
N VAL A 376 -9.86 -23.27 -5.50
CA VAL A 376 -9.72 -24.39 -4.56
C VAL A 376 -8.43 -25.16 -4.81
N MET A 377 -8.14 -25.55 -6.04
CA MET A 377 -6.94 -26.34 -6.34
C MET A 377 -5.66 -25.57 -6.05
N VAL A 378 -5.53 -24.35 -6.58
CA VAL A 378 -4.30 -23.57 -6.45
C VAL A 378 -4.07 -23.15 -5.00
N LEU A 379 -5.08 -22.56 -4.34
CA LEU A 379 -4.91 -22.02 -3.00
C LEU A 379 -4.76 -23.11 -1.93
N THR A 380 -5.44 -24.27 -2.10
CA THR A 380 -5.24 -25.43 -1.20
C THR A 380 -3.85 -26.01 -1.38
N THR A 381 -3.38 -26.14 -2.63
CA THR A 381 -2.01 -26.64 -2.90
C THR A 381 -0.96 -25.69 -2.31
N LEU A 382 -1.11 -24.38 -2.52
CA LEU A 382 -0.19 -23.38 -1.94
C LEU A 382 -0.22 -23.41 -0.41
N ALA A 383 -1.39 -23.50 0.21
CA ALA A 383 -1.51 -23.64 1.66
C ALA A 383 -0.83 -24.93 2.18
N GLY A 384 -1.03 -26.04 1.47
CA GLY A 384 -0.33 -27.31 1.77
C GLY A 384 1.18 -27.19 1.63
N LEU A 385 1.68 -26.47 0.62
CA LEU A 385 3.11 -26.19 0.47
C LEU A 385 3.65 -25.33 1.61
N VAL A 386 2.93 -24.28 2.04
CA VAL A 386 3.34 -23.45 3.19
C VAL A 386 3.49 -24.31 4.45
N TRP A 387 2.50 -25.19 4.73
CA TRP A 387 2.58 -26.13 5.84
C TRP A 387 3.75 -27.12 5.70
N LEU A 388 3.92 -27.68 4.54
CA LEU A 388 5.00 -28.64 4.26
C LEU A 388 6.39 -28.00 4.48
N PHE A 389 6.61 -26.78 3.98
CA PHE A 389 7.87 -26.06 4.18
C PHE A 389 8.10 -25.73 5.65
N TRP A 390 7.07 -25.32 6.38
CA TRP A 390 7.17 -25.01 7.80
C TRP A 390 7.48 -26.25 8.64
N ILE A 391 6.79 -27.37 8.42
CA ILE A 391 7.05 -28.66 9.10
C ILE A 391 8.46 -29.16 8.78
N ALA A 392 8.86 -29.15 7.51
CA ALA A 392 10.18 -29.57 7.10
C ALA A 392 11.29 -28.78 7.79
N LYS A 393 11.09 -27.46 7.94
CA LYS A 393 12.05 -26.60 8.61
C LYS A 393 12.17 -26.88 10.12
N LEU A 394 11.06 -27.21 10.80
CA LEU A 394 11.04 -27.52 12.22
C LEU A 394 11.58 -28.92 12.55
N THR A 395 11.19 -29.91 11.73
CA THR A 395 11.49 -31.33 12.00
C THR A 395 12.77 -31.83 11.33
N GLY A 396 13.27 -31.08 10.32
CA GLY A 396 14.36 -31.55 9.47
C GLY A 396 13.94 -32.58 8.40
N TRP A 397 12.66 -32.95 8.32
CA TRP A 397 12.15 -33.93 7.35
C TRP A 397 11.02 -33.37 6.48
N PRO A 398 11.06 -33.57 5.15
CA PRO A 398 12.09 -34.25 4.33
C PRO A 398 13.40 -33.45 4.24
N ALA A 399 14.53 -34.13 4.38
CA ALA A 399 15.84 -33.49 4.54
C ALA A 399 16.23 -32.49 3.41
N ARG A 400 15.91 -32.83 2.14
CA ARG A 400 16.17 -31.95 1.00
C ARG A 400 15.40 -30.63 1.10
N LEU A 401 14.13 -30.72 1.52
CA LEU A 401 13.27 -29.55 1.66
C LEU A 401 13.69 -28.67 2.84
N ALA A 402 14.00 -29.29 3.98
CA ALA A 402 14.55 -28.62 5.16
C ALA A 402 15.85 -27.88 4.84
N HIS A 403 16.78 -28.53 4.14
CA HIS A 403 18.04 -27.92 3.73
C HIS A 403 17.81 -26.70 2.80
N ASN A 404 16.91 -26.80 1.82
CA ASN A 404 16.58 -25.69 0.92
C ASN A 404 15.90 -24.53 1.66
N ALA A 405 15.01 -24.83 2.61
CA ALA A 405 14.36 -23.81 3.44
C ALA A 405 15.37 -23.06 4.32
N LEU A 406 16.31 -23.77 4.96
CA LEU A 406 17.34 -23.19 5.81
C LEU A 406 18.40 -22.39 5.01
N LYS A 407 18.69 -22.80 3.77
CA LYS A 407 19.56 -22.00 2.87
C LYS A 407 19.04 -20.59 2.61
N LEU A 408 17.72 -20.39 2.64
CA LEU A 408 17.11 -19.07 2.45
C LEU A 408 17.33 -18.15 3.65
N VAL A 409 17.60 -18.73 4.84
CA VAL A 409 17.77 -18.01 6.11
C VAL A 409 18.97 -18.56 6.87
N PRO A 410 20.21 -18.32 6.40
CA PRO A 410 21.41 -18.88 7.00
C PRO A 410 21.59 -18.43 8.46
N GLY A 411 21.81 -19.38 9.37
CA GLY A 411 22.03 -19.12 10.80
C GLY A 411 20.77 -18.91 11.62
N PHE A 412 19.59 -19.04 11.03
CA PHE A 412 18.31 -18.99 11.76
C PHE A 412 17.99 -20.35 12.37
N THR A 413 17.70 -20.36 13.66
CA THR A 413 17.19 -21.55 14.37
C THR A 413 15.67 -21.46 14.47
N PRO A 414 14.93 -22.37 13.82
CA PRO A 414 13.46 -22.33 13.87
C PRO A 414 12.96 -22.75 15.25
N GLU A 415 12.01 -21.98 15.78
CA GLU A 415 11.34 -22.26 17.03
C GLU A 415 9.84 -22.52 16.81
N PHE A 416 9.25 -23.40 17.62
CA PHE A 416 7.83 -23.70 17.57
C PHE A 416 7.03 -22.65 18.36
N GLY A 417 6.25 -21.84 17.64
CA GLY A 417 5.36 -20.86 18.23
C GLY A 417 3.94 -21.41 18.39
N VAL A 418 3.49 -21.68 19.62
CA VAL A 418 2.16 -22.23 19.91
C VAL A 418 1.04 -21.33 19.36
N VAL A 419 1.10 -20.02 19.60
CA VAL A 419 0.07 -19.06 19.15
C VAL A 419 0.02 -19.02 17.64
N SER A 420 1.17 -18.93 16.98
CA SER A 420 1.28 -18.92 15.51
C SER A 420 0.70 -20.19 14.89
N PHE A 421 0.99 -21.35 15.48
CA PHE A 421 0.44 -22.63 15.07
C PHE A 421 -1.08 -22.66 15.22
N LEU A 422 -1.63 -22.25 16.36
CA LEU A 422 -3.07 -22.26 16.62
C LEU A 422 -3.83 -21.35 15.64
N VAL A 423 -3.32 -20.14 15.38
CA VAL A 423 -3.93 -19.21 14.41
C VAL A 423 -3.89 -19.79 13.00
N ALA A 424 -2.77 -20.36 12.59
CA ALA A 424 -2.61 -21.00 11.28
C ALA A 424 -3.54 -22.23 11.14
N ALA A 425 -3.63 -23.07 12.16
CA ALA A 425 -4.51 -24.23 12.19
C ALA A 425 -5.99 -23.83 12.13
N PHE A 426 -6.40 -22.81 12.92
CA PHE A 426 -7.76 -22.28 12.88
C PHE A 426 -8.12 -21.73 11.50
N GLY A 427 -7.24 -20.94 10.87
CA GLY A 427 -7.45 -20.45 9.51
C GLY A 427 -7.59 -21.60 8.50
N THR A 428 -6.76 -22.64 8.62
CA THR A 428 -6.82 -23.82 7.74
C THR A 428 -8.12 -24.62 7.93
N VAL A 429 -8.56 -24.82 9.16
CA VAL A 429 -9.86 -25.47 9.45
C VAL A 429 -11.01 -24.65 8.86
N GLY A 430 -10.97 -23.32 9.05
CA GLY A 430 -11.96 -22.41 8.45
C GLY A 430 -12.02 -22.54 6.92
N TRP A 431 -10.86 -22.67 6.27
CA TRP A 431 -10.79 -22.91 4.82
C TRP A 431 -11.41 -24.24 4.41
N ILE A 432 -11.07 -25.32 5.11
CA ILE A 432 -11.63 -26.64 4.82
C ILE A 432 -13.16 -26.63 4.96
N VAL A 433 -13.68 -26.00 6.02
CA VAL A 433 -15.12 -25.84 6.24
C VAL A 433 -15.77 -25.05 5.11
N LEU A 434 -15.15 -23.94 4.70
CA LEU A 434 -15.63 -23.09 3.61
C LEU A 434 -15.68 -23.85 2.27
N VAL A 435 -14.61 -24.59 1.93
CA VAL A 435 -14.55 -25.41 0.71
C VAL A 435 -15.63 -26.50 0.74
N ARG A 436 -15.76 -27.22 1.86
CA ARG A 436 -16.81 -28.23 2.02
C ARG A 436 -18.21 -27.65 1.88
N TRP A 437 -18.49 -26.53 2.55
CA TRP A 437 -19.76 -25.83 2.42
C TRP A 437 -20.05 -25.43 0.97
N ARG A 438 -19.04 -24.93 0.27
CA ARG A 438 -19.16 -24.50 -1.12
C ARG A 438 -19.45 -25.67 -2.07
N VAL A 439 -18.75 -26.77 -1.89
CA VAL A 439 -18.92 -27.98 -2.73
C VAL A 439 -20.27 -28.66 -2.45
N SER A 440 -20.70 -28.71 -1.18
CA SER A 440 -21.91 -29.44 -0.78
C SER A 440 -23.23 -28.76 -1.16
N ARG A 441 -23.29 -27.43 -1.27
CA ARG A 441 -24.56 -26.69 -1.42
C ARG A 441 -24.75 -25.95 -2.73
N GLN A 442 -23.74 -25.76 -3.54
CA GLN A 442 -23.80 -24.99 -4.79
C GLN A 442 -24.71 -23.72 -4.70
N PRO A 443 -24.51 -22.81 -3.73
CA PRO A 443 -25.38 -21.66 -3.56
C PRO A 443 -25.42 -20.80 -4.83
N SER A 444 -26.57 -20.30 -5.21
CA SER A 444 -26.76 -19.47 -6.41
C SER A 444 -26.36 -18.01 -6.22
N VAL A 445 -25.68 -17.67 -5.14
CA VAL A 445 -25.39 -16.29 -4.72
C VAL A 445 -24.27 -15.66 -5.56
N LEU A 446 -24.37 -14.35 -5.82
CA LEU A 446 -23.40 -13.61 -6.67
C LEU A 446 -21.97 -13.62 -6.14
N TRP A 447 -21.79 -13.35 -4.83
CA TRP A 447 -20.46 -13.30 -4.20
C TRP A 447 -19.74 -14.65 -4.13
N ARG A 448 -20.45 -15.74 -4.43
CA ARG A 448 -19.92 -17.09 -4.51
C ARG A 448 -18.67 -17.18 -5.40
N ALA A 449 -18.68 -16.46 -6.54
CA ALA A 449 -17.60 -16.51 -7.51
C ALA A 449 -16.25 -15.98 -6.98
N VAL A 450 -16.29 -15.19 -5.91
CA VAL A 450 -15.09 -14.52 -5.37
C VAL A 450 -14.78 -14.93 -3.93
N VAL A 451 -15.70 -15.56 -3.20
CA VAL A 451 -15.47 -15.89 -1.79
C VAL A 451 -14.32 -16.87 -1.60
N LEU A 452 -14.19 -17.86 -2.48
CA LEU A 452 -13.09 -18.84 -2.39
C LEU A 452 -11.75 -18.22 -2.75
N SER A 453 -11.68 -17.44 -3.82
CA SER A 453 -10.44 -16.77 -4.21
C SER A 453 -9.96 -15.80 -3.14
N SER A 454 -10.86 -14.97 -2.60
CA SER A 454 -10.51 -14.00 -1.56
C SER A 454 -10.15 -14.66 -0.23
N SER A 455 -10.97 -15.61 0.25
CA SER A 455 -10.71 -16.29 1.51
C SER A 455 -9.46 -17.18 1.46
N GLY A 456 -9.18 -17.81 0.32
CA GLY A 456 -7.97 -18.61 0.16
C GLY A 456 -6.70 -17.76 0.12
N LEU A 457 -6.78 -16.55 -0.47
CA LEU A 457 -5.68 -15.60 -0.44
C LEU A 457 -5.44 -15.06 0.98
N ILE A 458 -6.52 -14.77 1.72
CA ILE A 458 -6.44 -14.41 3.13
C ILE A 458 -5.81 -15.54 3.96
N LEU A 459 -6.19 -16.80 3.70
CA LEU A 459 -5.56 -17.94 4.36
C LEU A 459 -4.04 -17.98 4.10
N LEU A 460 -3.61 -17.84 2.84
CA LEU A 460 -2.17 -17.82 2.51
C LEU A 460 -1.44 -16.71 3.26
N TRP A 461 -2.06 -15.53 3.36
CA TRP A 461 -1.51 -14.43 4.13
C TRP A 461 -1.40 -14.76 5.62
N VAL A 462 -2.47 -15.31 6.22
CA VAL A 462 -2.46 -15.76 7.62
C VAL A 462 -1.32 -16.76 7.84
N LEU A 463 -1.21 -17.78 6.99
CA LEU A 463 -0.16 -18.80 7.12
C LEU A 463 1.25 -18.20 7.02
N LEU A 464 1.48 -17.31 6.06
CA LEU A 464 2.79 -16.66 5.88
C LEU A 464 3.12 -15.74 7.05
N MET A 465 2.17 -14.92 7.51
CA MET A 465 2.40 -13.94 8.56
C MET A 465 2.32 -14.51 9.99
N THR A 466 1.96 -15.77 10.15
CA THR A 466 2.04 -16.46 11.44
C THR A 466 3.21 -17.44 11.50
N LEU A 467 3.32 -18.33 10.52
CA LEU A 467 4.30 -19.42 10.54
C LEU A 467 5.72 -18.97 10.12
N PHE A 468 5.83 -17.98 9.21
CA PHE A 468 7.11 -17.52 8.68
C PHE A 468 7.50 -16.10 9.10
N LEU A 469 6.74 -15.47 9.98
CA LEU A 469 7.06 -14.12 10.44
C LEU A 469 8.43 -14.01 11.13
N PRO A 470 8.85 -14.96 12.00
CA PRO A 470 10.19 -14.92 12.59
C PRO A 470 11.31 -14.95 11.54
N ASP A 471 11.15 -15.77 10.49
CA ASP A 471 12.08 -15.83 9.37
C ASP A 471 12.16 -14.53 8.58
N LEU A 472 11.00 -13.95 8.33
CA LEU A 472 10.88 -12.68 7.62
C LEU A 472 11.54 -11.54 8.40
N ASN A 473 11.31 -11.48 9.71
CA ASN A 473 11.96 -10.52 10.59
C ASN A 473 13.48 -10.74 10.59
N TYR A 474 13.96 -11.96 10.83
CA TYR A 474 15.39 -12.28 10.83
C TYR A 474 16.08 -11.87 9.52
N ARG A 475 15.40 -12.10 8.37
CA ARG A 475 15.95 -11.80 7.05
C ARG A 475 15.89 -10.32 6.70
N ARG A 476 14.87 -9.60 7.12
CA ARG A 476 14.56 -8.24 6.62
C ARG A 476 14.80 -7.13 7.63
N SER A 477 14.76 -7.44 8.92
CA SER A 477 14.97 -6.45 9.98
C SER A 477 16.43 -6.04 10.10
N TYR A 478 16.66 -4.79 10.44
CA TYR A 478 17.97 -4.24 10.78
C TYR A 478 18.22 -4.21 12.29
N ALA A 479 17.33 -4.78 13.11
CA ALA A 479 17.42 -4.74 14.57
C ALA A 479 18.77 -5.26 15.11
N GLY A 480 19.21 -6.43 14.63
CA GLY A 480 20.48 -7.01 15.06
C GLY A 480 21.71 -6.16 14.70
N VAL A 481 21.71 -5.59 13.49
CA VAL A 481 22.80 -4.69 13.06
C VAL A 481 22.78 -3.39 13.87
N ALA A 482 21.60 -2.81 14.09
CA ALA A 482 21.44 -1.59 14.89
C ALA A 482 21.94 -1.75 16.31
N GLN A 483 21.60 -2.86 16.99
CA GLN A 483 22.05 -3.20 18.33
C GLN A 483 23.58 -3.45 18.38
N ALA A 484 24.14 -4.13 17.37
CA ALA A 484 25.57 -4.38 17.30
C ALA A 484 26.37 -3.07 17.12
N ILE A 485 25.86 -2.10 16.35
CA ILE A 485 26.45 -0.77 16.21
C ILE A 485 26.32 -0.01 17.54
N ALA A 486 25.14 0.00 18.15
CA ALA A 486 24.89 0.69 19.43
C ALA A 486 25.83 0.20 20.54
N ALA A 487 26.11 -1.09 20.59
CA ALA A 487 27.02 -1.69 21.59
C ALA A 487 28.49 -1.23 21.43
N LYS A 488 28.88 -0.64 20.29
CA LYS A 488 30.21 -0.12 20.00
C LYS A 488 30.34 1.40 20.15
N LEU A 489 29.21 2.08 20.28
CA LEU A 489 29.16 3.53 20.50
C LEU A 489 29.25 3.84 22.01
N PRO A 490 30.02 4.85 22.40
CA PRO A 490 29.97 5.32 23.78
C PRO A 490 28.62 5.98 24.09
N PRO A 491 28.17 5.96 25.36
CA PRO A 491 26.87 6.53 25.76
C PRO A 491 26.68 8.02 25.45
N ASN A 492 27.78 8.74 25.31
CA ASN A 492 27.84 10.18 25.06
C ASN A 492 28.22 10.53 23.62
N ALA A 493 28.02 9.63 22.66
CA ALA A 493 28.22 9.93 21.23
C ALA A 493 27.29 11.07 20.80
N ASN A 494 27.86 12.18 20.30
CA ASN A 494 27.10 13.39 19.94
C ASN A 494 26.20 13.14 18.74
N CYS A 495 26.79 12.72 17.60
CA CYS A 495 26.04 12.39 16.39
C CYS A 495 26.84 11.44 15.49
N ILE A 496 26.09 10.82 14.55
CA ILE A 496 26.62 9.93 13.52
C ILE A 496 26.26 10.51 12.15
N ASP A 497 27.28 10.76 11.34
CA ASP A 497 27.14 11.06 9.92
C ASP A 497 26.98 9.76 9.11
N THR A 498 26.16 9.73 8.04
CA THR A 498 25.87 8.47 7.38
C THR A 498 25.40 8.63 5.93
N ASN A 499 25.65 7.59 5.11
CA ASN A 499 25.14 7.44 3.75
C ASN A 499 24.07 6.34 3.62
N VAL A 500 23.53 5.85 4.72
CA VAL A 500 22.50 4.80 4.70
C VAL A 500 21.18 5.32 4.13
N SER A 501 20.36 4.43 3.57
CA SER A 501 19.05 4.78 3.06
C SER A 501 18.09 5.25 4.18
N ALA A 502 17.02 5.95 3.79
CA ALA A 502 15.97 6.40 4.70
C ALA A 502 15.43 5.26 5.58
N ALA A 503 15.14 4.10 4.99
CA ALA A 503 14.63 2.93 5.70
C ALA A 503 15.64 2.33 6.70
N GLN A 504 16.94 2.30 6.34
CA GLN A 504 18.00 1.85 7.23
C GLN A 504 18.21 2.83 8.38
N ARG A 505 18.22 4.15 8.08
CA ARG A 505 18.33 5.21 9.08
C ARG A 505 17.21 5.14 10.10
N ALA A 506 15.95 4.99 9.65
CA ALA A 506 14.80 4.79 10.51
C ALA A 506 14.96 3.57 11.43
N SER A 507 15.36 2.43 10.87
CA SER A 507 15.58 1.20 11.64
C SER A 507 16.70 1.36 12.66
N PHE A 508 17.80 1.99 12.30
CA PHE A 508 18.93 2.22 13.20
C PHE A 508 18.60 3.23 14.29
N ALA A 509 17.88 4.31 13.97
CA ALA A 509 17.40 5.27 14.96
C ALA A 509 16.45 4.61 15.96
N TYR A 510 15.55 3.73 15.51
CA TYR A 510 14.58 3.07 16.37
C TYR A 510 15.19 1.94 17.20
N PHE A 511 15.80 0.93 16.56
CA PHE A 511 16.29 -0.28 17.26
C PHE A 511 17.58 -0.07 18.04
N GLY A 512 18.49 0.78 17.50
CA GLY A 512 19.78 1.07 18.09
C GLY A 512 19.81 2.37 18.88
N ARG A 513 18.76 3.19 18.79
CA ARG A 513 18.72 4.57 19.31
C ARG A 513 19.95 5.37 18.90
N LEU A 514 20.39 5.18 17.63
CA LEU A 514 21.58 5.83 17.14
C LEU A 514 21.32 7.33 16.94
N PRO A 515 22.19 8.22 17.50
CA PRO A 515 22.06 9.67 17.37
C PRO A 515 22.58 10.11 16.01
N PHE A 516 21.72 10.24 15.01
CA PHE A 516 22.11 10.78 13.70
C PHE A 516 22.21 12.30 13.70
N ALA A 517 23.00 12.85 12.76
CA ALA A 517 23.06 14.27 12.52
C ALA A 517 21.67 14.84 12.27
N GLY A 518 21.32 15.95 12.94
CA GLY A 518 20.06 16.65 12.77
C GLY A 518 19.98 17.38 11.41
N MET A 519 18.81 17.97 11.11
CA MET A 519 18.60 18.73 9.87
C MET A 519 19.44 20.00 9.79
N GLU A 520 19.86 20.54 10.94
CA GLU A 520 20.71 21.73 11.02
C GLU A 520 22.17 21.44 10.61
N GLY A 521 22.50 20.17 10.42
CA GLY A 521 23.87 19.74 10.14
C GLY A 521 24.76 19.80 11.39
N GLY A 522 25.99 19.39 11.27
CA GLY A 522 26.99 19.43 12.33
C GLY A 522 28.17 18.50 11.99
N GLN A 523 29.32 18.76 12.61
CA GLN A 523 30.43 17.83 12.53
C GLN A 523 30.19 16.70 13.54
N CYS A 524 30.02 15.47 13.03
CA CYS A 524 29.86 14.29 13.87
C CYS A 524 31.20 13.59 14.05
N ASP A 525 31.44 13.11 15.27
CA ASP A 525 32.65 12.34 15.61
C ASP A 525 32.65 10.94 15.02
N TYR A 526 31.49 10.44 14.67
CA TYR A 526 31.28 9.10 14.13
C TYR A 526 30.70 9.13 12.73
N VAL A 527 31.08 8.15 11.92
CA VAL A 527 30.59 7.98 10.54
C VAL A 527 30.21 6.54 10.32
N LEU A 528 28.96 6.31 9.90
CA LEU A 528 28.45 5.00 9.52
C LEU A 528 28.31 4.91 8.00
N LEU A 529 29.10 4.06 7.38
CA LEU A 529 29.07 3.86 5.93
C LEU A 529 28.42 2.53 5.56
N LEU A 530 27.57 2.58 4.56
CA LEU A 530 27.09 1.42 3.82
C LEU A 530 27.96 1.22 2.57
N ASP A 531 28.60 0.07 2.49
CA ASP A 531 29.36 -0.39 1.34
C ASP A 531 28.56 -1.50 0.64
N SER A 532 28.12 -1.29 -0.59
CA SER A 532 27.38 -2.28 -1.36
C SER A 532 28.33 -2.94 -2.35
N VAL A 533 28.51 -4.26 -2.24
CA VAL A 533 29.36 -5.05 -3.16
C VAL A 533 28.87 -4.90 -4.60
N ARG A 534 27.56 -4.96 -4.82
CA ARG A 534 26.95 -4.75 -6.15
C ARG A 534 27.23 -3.37 -6.77
N SER A 535 27.37 -2.33 -5.97
CA SER A 535 27.69 -1.00 -6.50
C SER A 535 29.14 -0.91 -6.93
N ARG A 536 30.06 -1.64 -6.29
CA ARG A 536 31.47 -1.78 -6.72
C ARG A 536 31.56 -2.54 -8.02
N ASP A 537 30.87 -3.68 -8.14
CA ASP A 537 30.91 -4.50 -9.36
C ASP A 537 30.30 -3.78 -10.56
N LYS A 538 29.18 -3.03 -10.33
CA LYS A 538 28.59 -2.18 -11.37
C LYS A 538 29.47 -0.98 -11.74
N ALA A 539 30.14 -0.37 -10.77
CA ALA A 539 31.04 0.75 -11.02
C ALA A 539 32.31 0.26 -11.75
N ALA A 540 32.84 -0.92 -11.39
CA ALA A 540 33.95 -1.56 -12.10
C ALA A 540 33.55 -1.95 -13.53
N ALA A 541 32.39 -2.57 -13.73
CA ALA A 541 31.86 -2.93 -15.05
C ALA A 541 31.49 -1.70 -15.91
N ALA A 542 31.08 -0.58 -15.29
CA ALA A 542 30.83 0.68 -15.99
C ALA A 542 32.14 1.38 -16.38
N ALA A 543 33.17 1.32 -15.52
CA ALA A 543 34.51 1.82 -15.83
C ALA A 543 35.16 1.02 -16.96
N GLU A 544 34.99 -0.31 -16.99
CA GLU A 544 35.45 -1.19 -18.03
C GLU A 544 34.77 -0.94 -19.38
N ARG A 545 33.41 -0.68 -19.36
CA ARG A 545 32.67 -0.30 -20.57
C ARG A 545 33.00 1.12 -21.06
N ALA A 546 33.30 2.05 -20.17
CA ALA A 546 33.71 3.40 -20.54
C ALA A 546 35.10 3.40 -21.19
N SER A 547 35.98 2.42 -20.89
CA SER A 547 37.24 2.21 -21.58
C SER A 547 37.08 1.59 -22.98
N ASP A 548 35.92 0.92 -23.24
CA ASP A 548 35.67 0.24 -24.54
C ASP A 548 34.81 1.05 -25.53
N GLY A 549 34.51 2.31 -25.25
CA GLY A 549 34.02 3.29 -26.25
C GLY A 549 32.68 3.00 -26.91
N ALA A 550 31.65 2.54 -26.19
CA ALA A 550 30.32 2.26 -26.74
C ALA A 550 29.18 3.09 -26.11
N ASP A 551 28.69 4.03 -26.93
CA ASP A 551 27.36 4.64 -27.11
C ASP A 551 26.36 4.81 -25.96
N ASP A 552 26.07 6.01 -25.74
CA ASP A 552 25.00 7.04 -25.60
C ASP A 552 23.52 6.56 -25.65
N LYS A 553 23.07 5.68 -24.74
CA LYS A 553 21.61 5.41 -24.51
C LYS A 553 21.19 5.01 -23.09
N ALA A 554 21.96 5.32 -22.06
CA ALA A 554 21.65 4.94 -20.67
C ALA A 554 21.37 6.14 -19.72
N ASP A 555 21.02 7.33 -20.21
CA ASP A 555 21.26 8.61 -19.53
C ASP A 555 20.19 9.15 -18.58
N LYS A 556 19.11 8.48 -18.26
CA LYS A 556 18.13 9.06 -17.33
C LYS A 556 17.74 8.21 -16.10
N ALA A 557 17.99 6.93 -16.09
CA ALA A 557 17.94 6.14 -14.85
C ALA A 557 19.28 6.23 -14.08
N GLY A 558 20.30 6.75 -14.74
CA GLY A 558 21.63 7.00 -14.21
C GLY A 558 21.71 8.17 -13.23
N ASP A 559 20.94 9.23 -13.43
CA ASP A 559 21.13 10.48 -12.69
C ASP A 559 20.79 10.38 -11.20
N LYS A 560 19.66 9.78 -10.82
CA LYS A 560 19.36 9.55 -9.38
C LYS A 560 20.33 8.55 -8.73
N ALA A 561 20.78 7.54 -9.47
CA ALA A 561 21.80 6.61 -8.99
C ALA A 561 23.19 7.24 -9.02
N ALA A 562 23.44 8.19 -9.93
CA ALA A 562 24.69 8.96 -10.02
C ALA A 562 24.80 9.99 -8.90
N ASP A 563 23.73 10.71 -8.55
CA ASP A 563 23.69 11.67 -7.44
C ASP A 563 23.89 10.97 -6.09
N GLN A 564 23.20 9.85 -5.86
CA GLN A 564 23.45 9.02 -4.67
C GLN A 564 24.86 8.42 -4.65
N ALA A 565 25.43 8.09 -5.80
CA ALA A 565 26.79 7.61 -5.89
C ALA A 565 27.81 8.75 -5.73
N ALA A 566 27.48 9.97 -6.17
CA ALA A 566 28.28 11.18 -5.97
C ALA A 566 28.33 11.60 -4.49
N ASP A 567 27.18 11.59 -3.80
CA ASP A 567 27.12 11.83 -2.36
C ASP A 567 27.87 10.77 -1.55
N LYS A 568 27.75 9.50 -1.97
CA LYS A 568 28.52 8.39 -1.38
C LYS A 568 30.03 8.57 -1.59
N ARG A 569 30.45 9.05 -2.78
CA ARG A 569 31.86 9.33 -3.08
C ARG A 569 32.34 10.59 -2.36
N ALA A 570 31.52 11.63 -2.22
CA ALA A 570 31.84 12.85 -1.49
C ALA A 570 32.04 12.56 0.01
N LEU A 571 31.17 11.75 0.62
CA LEU A 571 31.32 11.34 2.01
C LEU A 571 32.53 10.40 2.20
N ALA A 572 32.76 9.47 1.28
CA ALA A 572 33.94 8.63 1.28
C ALA A 572 35.23 9.44 1.09
N ARG A 573 35.25 10.47 0.23
CA ARG A 573 36.38 11.40 0.06
C ARG A 573 36.59 12.29 1.30
N ARG A 574 35.54 12.69 2.04
CA ARG A 574 35.68 13.39 3.33
C ARG A 574 36.32 12.53 4.41
N LEU A 575 36.29 11.20 4.25
CA LEU A 575 36.99 10.24 5.13
C LEU A 575 38.41 9.91 4.66
N ASP A 576 38.77 10.32 3.45
CA ASP A 576 40.03 9.99 2.84
C ASP A 576 41.19 10.83 3.38
N THR A 577 41.62 10.55 4.58
CA THR A 577 42.81 11.16 5.13
C THR A 577 43.52 10.32 6.18
N GLY A 578 43.41 9.01 6.21
CA GLY A 578 44.21 8.19 7.13
C GLY A 578 43.98 8.48 8.64
N ARG A 579 42.99 9.34 8.95
CA ARG A 579 42.72 9.87 10.29
C ARG A 579 41.48 9.26 10.95
N ALA A 580 40.78 8.30 10.29
CA ALA A 580 39.60 7.65 10.87
C ALA A 580 39.93 6.24 11.31
N THR A 581 39.47 5.85 12.51
CA THR A 581 39.67 4.49 13.03
C THR A 581 38.38 3.68 12.85
N LEU A 582 38.52 2.47 12.26
CA LEU A 582 37.40 1.52 12.15
C LEU A 582 37.09 0.95 13.54
N LEU A 583 35.86 1.15 14.02
CA LEU A 583 35.39 0.62 15.30
C LEU A 583 34.63 -0.70 15.14
N TRP A 584 33.88 -0.85 14.05
CA TRP A 584 33.06 -2.03 13.82
C TRP A 584 32.76 -2.21 12.33
N GLU A 585 32.70 -3.47 11.94
CA GLU A 585 32.25 -3.89 10.61
C GLU A 585 31.27 -5.06 10.77
N GLY A 586 30.15 -5.02 10.01
CA GLY A 586 29.17 -6.07 10.05
C GLY A 586 28.17 -5.99 8.91
N ARG A 587 27.30 -6.98 8.85
CA ARG A 587 26.25 -7.08 7.85
C ARG A 587 24.99 -7.71 8.45
N ARG A 588 23.87 -7.57 7.77
CA ARG A 588 22.66 -8.30 8.07
C ARG A 588 22.88 -9.80 7.82
N ALA A 589 22.39 -10.66 8.70
CA ALA A 589 22.70 -12.10 8.68
C ALA A 589 22.35 -12.80 7.36
N ALA A 590 21.26 -12.40 6.72
CA ALA A 590 20.76 -12.99 5.48
C ALA A 590 21.17 -12.23 4.21
N ASP A 591 21.91 -11.12 4.32
CA ASP A 591 22.30 -10.30 3.19
C ASP A 591 23.83 -10.34 3.01
N ARG A 592 24.27 -10.68 1.80
CA ARG A 592 25.69 -10.73 1.44
C ARG A 592 26.17 -9.48 0.72
N ASP A 593 25.23 -8.66 0.23
CA ASP A 593 25.52 -7.50 -0.61
C ASP A 593 25.73 -6.22 0.20
N GLU A 594 25.20 -6.16 1.45
CA GLU A 594 25.31 -5.00 2.32
C GLU A 594 26.42 -5.20 3.36
N ARG A 595 27.31 -4.22 3.50
CA ARG A 595 28.35 -4.18 4.52
C ARG A 595 28.35 -2.82 5.19
N PHE A 596 28.16 -2.80 6.50
CA PHE A 596 28.18 -1.58 7.32
C PHE A 596 29.52 -1.45 8.02
N ARG A 597 30.07 -0.22 8.05
CA ARG A 597 31.33 0.11 8.72
C ARG A 597 31.14 1.37 9.56
N LEU A 598 31.46 1.26 10.84
CA LEU A 598 31.43 2.37 11.78
C LEU A 598 32.85 2.87 11.99
N TYR A 599 33.08 4.15 11.75
CA TYR A 599 34.37 4.82 11.95
C TYR A 599 34.23 5.92 13.00
N ARG A 600 35.33 6.17 13.71
CA ARG A 600 35.51 7.35 14.54
C ARG A 600 36.47 8.30 13.84
N ARG A 601 36.09 9.57 13.69
CA ARG A 601 37.00 10.66 13.24
C ARG A 601 37.98 10.96 14.35
N ARG A 602 39.23 11.23 14.00
CA ARG A 602 40.27 11.69 14.93
C ARG A 602 40.28 13.19 15.00
#